data_f05ae8666809d638610bb5445dd771b1
#
_entry.id   f05ae8666809d638610bb5445dd771b1
#
_cell.length_a   1.000
_cell.length_b   1.000
_cell.length_c   1.000
_cell.angle_alpha   90.00
_cell.angle_beta   90.00
_cell.angle_gamma   90.00
#
_symmetry.space_group_name_H-M   'P 1'
#
loop_
_entity.id
_entity.type
_entity.pdbx_description
1 polymer ?
#
loop_
_entity_poly.entity_id
_entity_poly.type
_entity_poly.pdbx_seq_one_letter_code
_entity_poly.pdbx_strand_id
1 'polypeptide(L)'
;MITGYIEGYYGVELSWKERDSIISKLHQVGCNSYFYCPKEDPYHRVKWKDDYPIDWIEDFKKFKSNADSAGIDIIFGISPGASLELKDFEHLERKIGIFKELSIENFCILFDDIPKEKEQFSLHKEVLELCLEKFPNINFSCVPSQYCKYMVENSNNSYLAELDKVD
;
A
#
# COMPACT_ATOMS: atom_id res chain seq x y z
N MET A 1 0.39 -18.29 -3.84
CA MET A 1 1.34 -17.79 -2.80
C MET A 1 2.00 -16.54 -3.36
N ILE A 2 2.02 -15.45 -2.61
CA ILE A 2 2.69 -14.20 -3.00
C ILE A 2 4.16 -14.32 -2.59
N THR A 3 5.07 -14.15 -3.55
CA THR A 3 6.53 -14.14 -3.34
C THR A 3 7.13 -13.01 -4.15
N GLY A 4 7.93 -12.14 -3.53
CA GLY A 4 8.39 -10.97 -4.24
C GLY A 4 9.33 -10.06 -3.46
N TYR A 5 9.39 -8.83 -3.90
CA TYR A 5 10.21 -7.77 -3.32
C TYR A 5 9.33 -6.66 -2.75
N ILE A 6 9.71 -6.13 -1.61
CA ILE A 6 9.06 -4.98 -0.96
C ILE A 6 9.99 -3.78 -1.01
N GLU A 7 9.62 -2.74 -1.76
CA GLU A 7 10.28 -1.43 -1.73
C GLU A 7 9.70 -0.60 -0.57
N GLY A 8 10.01 -0.98 0.67
CA GLY A 8 9.43 -0.40 1.89
C GLY A 8 10.46 0.10 2.89
N TYR A 9 11.62 0.55 2.45
CA TYR A 9 12.73 1.00 3.28
C TYR A 9 12.97 2.51 3.17
N TYR A 10 13.69 3.05 4.14
CA TYR A 10 14.20 4.42 4.12
C TYR A 10 15.52 4.48 3.35
N GLY A 11 15.80 5.61 2.70
CA GLY A 11 17.04 5.85 1.98
C GLY A 11 16.81 6.44 0.60
N VAL A 12 17.76 6.28 -0.30
CA VAL A 12 17.64 6.81 -1.65
C VAL A 12 16.54 6.07 -2.41
N GLU A 13 15.59 6.83 -2.96
CA GLU A 13 14.54 6.29 -3.80
C GLU A 13 15.14 5.65 -5.06
N LEU A 14 14.63 4.49 -5.43
CA LEU A 14 15.03 3.80 -6.67
C LEU A 14 14.57 4.59 -7.88
N SER A 15 15.45 4.69 -8.89
CA SER A 15 15.05 5.14 -10.22
C SER A 15 14.15 4.10 -10.90
N TRP A 16 13.36 4.52 -11.89
CA TRP A 16 12.54 3.61 -12.69
C TRP A 16 13.36 2.50 -13.35
N LYS A 17 14.57 2.83 -13.80
CA LYS A 17 15.50 1.85 -14.38
C LYS A 17 15.95 0.78 -13.37
N GLU A 18 16.16 1.14 -12.12
CA GLU A 18 16.51 0.19 -11.06
C GLU A 18 15.30 -0.68 -10.72
N ARG A 19 14.09 -0.12 -10.65
CA ARG A 19 12.84 -0.87 -10.49
C ARG A 19 12.66 -1.89 -11.61
N ASP A 20 12.86 -1.50 -12.88
CA ASP A 20 12.80 -2.42 -14.02
C ASP A 20 13.85 -3.55 -13.94
N SER A 21 15.04 -3.24 -13.43
CA SER A 21 16.08 -4.27 -13.20
C SER A 21 15.65 -5.26 -12.12
N ILE A 22 14.95 -4.80 -11.07
CA ILE A 22 14.39 -5.67 -10.04
C ILE A 22 13.27 -6.54 -10.60
N ILE A 23 12.35 -5.99 -11.39
CA ILE A 23 11.30 -6.77 -12.09
C ILE A 23 11.92 -7.92 -12.89
N SER A 24 12.96 -7.63 -13.67
CA SER A 24 13.66 -8.64 -14.47
C SER A 24 14.26 -9.74 -13.59
N LYS A 25 14.84 -9.41 -12.45
CA LYS A 25 15.40 -10.39 -11.51
C LYS A 25 14.32 -11.21 -10.82
N LEU A 26 13.20 -10.61 -10.43
CA LEU A 26 12.07 -11.30 -9.82
C LEU A 26 11.52 -12.38 -10.76
N HIS A 27 11.35 -12.04 -12.03
CA HIS A 27 10.95 -13.00 -13.06
C HIS A 27 11.94 -14.18 -13.16
N GLN A 28 13.25 -13.89 -13.20
CA GLN A 28 14.30 -14.92 -13.33
C GLN A 28 14.32 -15.90 -12.16
N VAL A 29 13.97 -15.47 -10.94
CA VAL A 29 13.97 -16.32 -9.74
C VAL A 29 12.60 -16.91 -9.42
N GLY A 30 11.60 -16.70 -10.29
CA GLY A 30 10.25 -17.26 -10.13
C GLY A 30 9.39 -16.57 -9.06
N CYS A 31 9.73 -15.34 -8.70
CA CYS A 31 8.85 -14.49 -7.89
C CYS A 31 7.72 -13.93 -8.76
N ASN A 32 6.63 -13.50 -8.11
CA ASN A 32 5.42 -13.06 -8.80
C ASN A 32 4.89 -11.69 -8.35
N SER A 33 5.58 -10.98 -7.46
CA SER A 33 5.06 -9.71 -6.97
C SER A 33 6.15 -8.68 -6.66
N TYR A 34 5.79 -7.42 -6.83
CA TYR A 34 6.55 -6.25 -6.42
C TYR A 34 5.65 -5.35 -5.59
N PHE A 35 6.00 -5.10 -4.33
CA PHE A 35 5.25 -4.22 -3.46
C PHE A 35 5.87 -2.82 -3.46
N TYR A 36 5.16 -1.87 -4.09
CA TYR A 36 5.55 -0.47 -4.17
C TYR A 36 5.07 0.28 -2.92
N CYS A 37 5.97 0.60 -2.03
CA CYS A 37 5.71 1.43 -0.83
C CYS A 37 6.97 2.16 -0.33
N PRO A 38 7.73 2.87 -1.21
CA PRO A 38 8.98 3.51 -0.83
C PRO A 38 8.73 4.62 0.19
N LYS A 39 9.48 4.61 1.29
CA LYS A 39 9.29 5.54 2.40
C LYS A 39 9.64 7.01 2.03
N GLU A 40 10.43 7.21 0.98
CA GLU A 40 10.82 8.54 0.49
C GLU A 40 9.86 9.10 -0.56
N ASP A 41 8.93 8.28 -1.11
CA ASP A 41 7.87 8.79 -1.98
C ASP A 41 6.88 9.64 -1.16
N PRO A 42 6.82 10.97 -1.40
CA PRO A 42 5.95 11.82 -0.61
C PRO A 42 4.47 11.53 -0.84
N TYR A 43 4.07 11.11 -2.03
CA TYR A 43 2.67 10.89 -2.42
C TYR A 43 2.11 9.55 -1.93
N HIS A 44 2.98 8.61 -1.61
CA HIS A 44 2.63 7.39 -0.93
C HIS A 44 2.30 7.65 0.55
N ARG A 45 2.91 8.67 1.19
CA ARG A 45 2.94 8.84 2.64
C ARG A 45 2.55 10.25 3.11
N VAL A 46 3.47 11.20 3.09
CA VAL A 46 3.30 12.52 3.70
C VAL A 46 2.24 13.35 2.98
N LYS A 47 2.19 13.25 1.67
CA LYS A 47 1.24 13.91 0.77
C LYS A 47 0.24 12.91 0.19
N TRP A 48 -0.15 11.91 0.95
CA TRP A 48 -1.01 10.85 0.45
C TRP A 48 -2.36 11.32 -0.07
N LYS A 49 -2.82 12.51 0.36
CA LYS A 49 -4.04 13.16 -0.12
C LYS A 49 -3.89 13.80 -1.49
N ASP A 50 -2.65 14.10 -1.91
CA ASP A 50 -2.37 14.76 -3.19
C ASP A 50 -2.25 13.72 -4.31
N ASP A 51 -2.57 14.16 -5.54
CA ASP A 51 -2.35 13.34 -6.72
C ASP A 51 -0.88 13.30 -7.09
N TYR A 52 -0.47 12.20 -7.73
CA TYR A 52 0.87 12.11 -8.29
C TYR A 52 1.05 13.05 -9.49
N PRO A 53 2.23 13.62 -9.71
CA PRO A 53 2.53 14.39 -10.91
C PRO A 53 2.31 13.59 -12.20
N ILE A 54 1.95 14.27 -13.28
CA ILE A 54 1.61 13.60 -14.56
C ILE A 54 2.82 12.84 -15.11
N ASP A 55 4.01 13.42 -15.07
CA ASP A 55 5.25 12.78 -15.51
C ASP A 55 5.58 11.51 -14.68
N TRP A 56 5.35 11.55 -13.38
CA TRP A 56 5.49 10.36 -12.53
C TRP A 56 4.50 9.26 -12.94
N ILE A 57 3.24 9.61 -13.20
CA ILE A 57 2.20 8.65 -13.66
C ILE A 57 2.59 8.03 -15.01
N GLU A 58 3.15 8.81 -15.93
CA GLU A 58 3.61 8.30 -17.23
C GLU A 58 4.78 7.30 -17.07
N ASP A 59 5.69 7.55 -16.16
CA ASP A 59 6.78 6.61 -15.87
C ASP A 59 6.29 5.38 -15.12
N PHE A 60 5.36 5.53 -14.19
CA PHE A 60 4.71 4.40 -13.51
C PHE A 60 3.97 3.48 -14.50
N LYS A 61 3.27 4.04 -15.50
CA LYS A 61 2.63 3.25 -16.56
C LYS A 61 3.62 2.36 -17.32
N LYS A 62 4.80 2.90 -17.65
CA LYS A 62 5.86 2.14 -18.31
C LYS A 62 6.36 0.99 -17.40
N PHE A 63 6.64 1.31 -16.15
CA PHE A 63 7.04 0.34 -15.14
C PHE A 63 6.00 -0.78 -14.97
N LYS A 64 4.70 -0.41 -14.84
CA LYS A 64 3.58 -1.38 -14.75
C LYS A 64 3.53 -2.29 -15.98
N SER A 65 3.65 -1.72 -17.19
CA SER A 65 3.68 -2.50 -18.43
C SER A 65 4.84 -3.49 -18.49
N ASN A 66 6.03 -3.10 -17.99
CA ASN A 66 7.20 -3.98 -17.91
C ASN A 66 6.98 -5.10 -16.89
N ALA A 67 6.37 -4.79 -15.74
CA ALA A 67 6.00 -5.77 -14.72
C ALA A 67 5.00 -6.80 -15.27
N ASP A 68 3.95 -6.35 -15.95
CA ASP A 68 2.94 -7.22 -16.57
C ASP A 68 3.57 -8.17 -17.60
N SER A 69 4.45 -7.63 -18.44
CA SER A 69 5.16 -8.42 -19.45
C SER A 69 6.06 -9.50 -18.84
N ALA A 70 6.54 -9.26 -17.60
CA ALA A 70 7.35 -10.20 -16.83
C ALA A 70 6.49 -11.13 -15.94
N GLY A 71 5.16 -10.98 -15.89
CA GLY A 71 4.29 -11.76 -15.02
C GLY A 71 4.46 -11.40 -13.54
N ILE A 72 4.78 -10.14 -13.23
CA ILE A 72 4.96 -9.63 -11.88
C ILE A 72 3.79 -8.70 -11.53
N ASP A 73 3.01 -9.07 -10.53
CA ASP A 73 1.92 -8.25 -10.00
C ASP A 73 2.48 -7.10 -9.16
N ILE A 74 1.96 -5.89 -9.39
CA ILE A 74 2.26 -4.73 -8.55
C ILE A 74 1.24 -4.67 -7.42
N ILE A 75 1.72 -4.66 -6.18
CA ILE A 75 0.93 -4.30 -4.99
C ILE A 75 1.23 -2.84 -4.70
N PHE A 76 0.23 -1.97 -4.76
CA PHE A 76 0.42 -0.54 -4.53
C PHE A 76 0.09 -0.17 -3.08
N GLY A 77 1.09 0.35 -2.37
CA GLY A 77 0.96 0.77 -0.98
C GLY A 77 0.46 2.21 -0.85
N ILE A 78 -0.41 2.46 0.12
CA ILE A 78 -0.82 3.81 0.54
C ILE A 78 -0.70 3.88 2.06
N SER A 79 0.07 4.84 2.56
CA SER A 79 0.30 5.04 4.00
C SER A 79 -0.31 6.38 4.45
N PRO A 80 -1.58 6.42 4.85
CA PRO A 80 -2.24 7.65 5.27
C PRO A 80 -1.73 8.17 6.62
N GLY A 81 -1.01 7.34 7.38
CA GLY A 81 -0.35 7.73 8.62
C GLY A 81 -1.29 8.21 9.72
N ALA A 82 -0.72 8.90 10.71
CA ALA A 82 -1.42 9.39 11.90
C ALA A 82 -2.40 10.56 11.63
N SER A 83 -2.44 11.09 10.41
CA SER A 83 -3.33 12.18 10.00
C SER A 83 -4.64 11.70 9.36
N LEU A 84 -4.83 10.38 9.25
CA LEU A 84 -6.03 9.80 8.69
C LEU A 84 -7.25 10.10 9.57
N GLU A 85 -8.28 10.64 8.96
CA GLU A 85 -9.62 10.78 9.54
C GLU A 85 -10.65 10.21 8.55
N LEU A 86 -11.81 9.76 9.03
CA LEU A 86 -12.81 9.17 8.15
C LEU A 86 -13.29 10.13 7.05
N LYS A 87 -13.37 11.42 7.34
CA LYS A 87 -13.68 12.45 6.34
C LYS A 87 -12.71 12.53 5.18
N ASP A 88 -11.49 11.99 5.36
CA ASP A 88 -10.43 11.99 4.33
C ASP A 88 -10.53 10.79 3.38
N PHE A 89 -11.52 9.90 3.59
CA PHE A 89 -11.68 8.70 2.77
C PHE A 89 -11.83 9.00 1.28
N GLU A 90 -12.43 10.14 0.92
CA GLU A 90 -12.56 10.58 -0.47
C GLU A 90 -11.21 10.71 -1.20
N HIS A 91 -10.14 11.10 -0.49
CA HIS A 91 -8.80 11.18 -1.06
C HIS A 91 -8.22 9.79 -1.33
N LEU A 92 -8.49 8.83 -0.42
CA LEU A 92 -8.07 7.44 -0.58
C LEU A 92 -8.84 6.79 -1.74
N GLU A 93 -10.16 6.96 -1.79
CA GLU A 93 -11.04 6.48 -2.86
C GLU A 93 -10.58 7.01 -4.23
N ARG A 94 -10.29 8.31 -4.33
CA ARG A 94 -9.78 8.94 -5.55
C ARG A 94 -8.43 8.33 -5.97
N LYS A 95 -7.48 8.20 -5.05
CA LYS A 95 -6.15 7.64 -5.33
C LYS A 95 -6.27 6.19 -5.80
N ILE A 96 -7.03 5.36 -5.12
CA ILE A 96 -7.29 3.98 -5.53
C ILE A 96 -7.92 3.96 -6.94
N GLY A 97 -8.90 4.83 -7.20
CA GLY A 97 -9.54 4.97 -8.52
C GLY A 97 -8.54 5.24 -9.64
N ILE A 98 -7.62 6.20 -9.44
CA ILE A 98 -6.59 6.53 -10.43
C ILE A 98 -5.70 5.30 -10.73
N PHE A 99 -5.21 4.61 -9.73
CA PHE A 99 -4.34 3.45 -9.93
C PHE A 99 -5.09 2.22 -10.44
N LYS A 100 -6.36 2.06 -10.10
CA LYS A 100 -7.24 1.04 -10.71
C LYS A 100 -7.37 1.25 -12.22
N GLU A 101 -7.49 2.50 -12.69
CA GLU A 101 -7.47 2.82 -14.13
C GLU A 101 -6.13 2.49 -14.79
N LEU A 102 -5.05 2.42 -14.02
CA LEU A 102 -3.74 1.92 -14.46
C LEU A 102 -3.59 0.40 -14.33
N SER A 103 -4.70 -0.33 -14.14
CA SER A 103 -4.75 -1.79 -13.99
C SER A 103 -4.02 -2.31 -12.75
N ILE A 104 -3.99 -1.55 -11.67
CA ILE A 104 -3.59 -2.05 -10.36
C ILE A 104 -4.81 -2.72 -9.71
N GLU A 105 -4.65 -4.01 -9.39
CA GLU A 105 -5.70 -4.84 -8.77
C GLU A 105 -5.38 -5.19 -7.30
N ASN A 106 -4.16 -4.91 -6.85
CA ASN A 106 -3.70 -5.23 -5.50
C ASN A 106 -3.25 -3.97 -4.76
N PHE A 107 -3.92 -3.64 -3.66
CA PHE A 107 -3.57 -2.51 -2.81
C PHE A 107 -3.24 -2.96 -1.40
N CYS A 108 -2.35 -2.21 -0.75
CA CYS A 108 -2.07 -2.37 0.66
C CYS A 108 -2.21 -1.03 1.38
N ILE A 109 -3.09 -0.97 2.38
CA ILE A 109 -3.22 0.21 3.25
C ILE A 109 -2.29 0.01 4.44
N LEU A 110 -1.34 0.93 4.60
CA LEU A 110 -0.32 0.84 5.65
C LEU A 110 -0.70 1.74 6.82
N PHE A 111 -1.05 1.13 7.94
CA PHE A 111 -1.36 1.80 9.20
C PHE A 111 -0.20 1.74 10.21
N ASP A 112 0.97 1.29 9.76
CA ASP A 112 2.20 1.26 10.54
C ASP A 112 2.83 2.66 10.72
N ASP A 113 3.87 2.72 11.54
CA ASP A 113 4.67 3.94 11.78
C ASP A 113 3.84 5.13 12.33
N ILE A 114 2.77 4.86 13.07
CA ILE A 114 1.99 5.89 13.76
C ILE A 114 2.28 5.90 15.26
N PRO A 115 2.24 7.08 15.93
CA PRO A 115 2.37 7.17 17.38
C PRO A 115 1.27 6.36 18.09
N LYS A 116 1.63 5.67 19.18
CA LYS A 116 0.70 4.78 19.93
C LYS A 116 -0.58 5.50 20.37
N GLU A 117 -0.49 6.75 20.77
CA GLU A 117 -1.62 7.61 21.15
C GLU A 117 -2.53 7.99 19.97
N LYS A 118 -2.10 7.72 18.74
CA LYS A 118 -2.84 7.96 17.50
C LYS A 118 -3.44 6.69 16.90
N GLU A 119 -3.24 5.55 17.54
CA GLU A 119 -3.84 4.30 17.10
C GLU A 119 -5.37 4.36 17.22
N GLN A 120 -6.05 4.26 16.09
CA GLN A 120 -7.51 4.37 15.99
C GLN A 120 -8.06 3.12 15.32
N PHE A 121 -8.24 2.06 16.09
CA PHE A 121 -8.58 0.72 15.58
C PHE A 121 -9.92 0.68 14.86
N SER A 122 -10.93 1.37 15.37
CA SER A 122 -12.25 1.47 14.73
C SER A 122 -12.17 2.19 13.38
N LEU A 123 -11.32 3.22 13.28
CA LEU A 123 -11.09 3.95 12.05
C LEU A 123 -10.41 3.07 10.99
N HIS A 124 -9.38 2.30 11.38
CA HIS A 124 -8.68 1.42 10.44
C HIS A 124 -9.63 0.36 9.86
N LYS A 125 -10.45 -0.26 10.73
CA LYS A 125 -11.47 -1.20 10.32
C LYS A 125 -12.48 -0.55 9.35
N GLU A 126 -13.05 0.59 9.71
CA GLU A 126 -14.05 1.30 8.91
C GLU A 126 -13.50 1.71 7.54
N VAL A 127 -12.24 2.16 7.49
CA VAL A 127 -11.57 2.49 6.22
C VAL A 127 -11.42 1.26 5.33
N LEU A 128 -11.04 0.09 5.88
CA LEU A 128 -10.94 -1.15 5.11
C LEU A 128 -12.30 -1.62 4.61
N GLU A 129 -13.33 -1.58 5.45
CA GLU A 129 -14.71 -1.93 5.04
C GLU A 129 -15.20 -1.03 3.90
N LEU A 130 -14.93 0.28 3.96
CA LEU A 130 -15.26 1.21 2.88
C LEU A 130 -14.46 0.90 1.60
N CYS A 131 -13.19 0.53 1.70
CA CYS A 131 -12.41 0.11 0.54
C CYS A 131 -13.03 -1.11 -0.14
N LEU A 132 -13.40 -2.14 0.62
CA LEU A 132 -14.03 -3.36 0.10
C LEU A 132 -15.41 -3.08 -0.52
N GLU A 133 -16.22 -2.23 0.11
CA GLU A 133 -17.53 -1.82 -0.42
C GLU A 133 -17.42 -1.06 -1.75
N LYS A 134 -16.51 -0.09 -1.82
CA LYS A 134 -16.34 0.78 -2.99
C LYS A 134 -15.65 0.08 -4.18
N PHE A 135 -14.80 -0.89 -3.88
CA PHE A 135 -13.95 -1.55 -4.88
C PHE A 135 -14.03 -3.09 -4.77
N PRO A 136 -15.20 -3.71 -5.01
CA PRO A 136 -15.41 -5.15 -4.77
C PRO A 136 -14.56 -6.07 -5.65
N ASN A 137 -13.92 -5.54 -6.71
CA ASN A 137 -13.04 -6.30 -7.61
C ASN A 137 -11.55 -6.01 -7.39
N ILE A 138 -11.21 -5.34 -6.30
CA ILE A 138 -9.83 -5.03 -5.91
C ILE A 138 -9.45 -5.88 -4.71
N ASN A 139 -8.23 -6.39 -4.71
CA ASN A 139 -7.67 -7.12 -3.58
C ASN A 139 -7.04 -6.13 -2.60
N PHE A 140 -7.54 -6.11 -1.39
CA PHE A 140 -6.96 -5.30 -0.32
C PHE A 140 -6.21 -6.16 0.69
N SER A 141 -5.11 -5.61 1.17
CA SER A 141 -4.38 -6.04 2.33
C SER A 141 -4.06 -4.85 3.21
N CYS A 142 -3.65 -5.07 4.44
CA CYS A 142 -3.18 -3.98 5.30
C CYS A 142 -1.92 -4.37 6.07
N VAL A 143 -1.12 -3.35 6.40
CA VAL A 143 -0.13 -3.46 7.46
C VAL A 143 -0.73 -2.81 8.70
N PRO A 144 -1.03 -3.57 9.75
CA PRO A 144 -1.67 -3.05 10.95
C PRO A 144 -0.70 -2.17 11.76
N SER A 145 -1.20 -1.28 12.60
CA SER A 145 -0.37 -0.47 13.50
C SER A 145 0.29 -1.32 14.59
N GLN A 146 -0.27 -2.50 14.90
CA GLN A 146 0.29 -3.48 15.83
C GLN A 146 0.61 -4.76 15.07
N TYR A 147 1.85 -4.94 14.66
CA TYR A 147 2.30 -6.02 13.78
C TYR A 147 3.33 -6.97 14.42
N CYS A 148 3.65 -6.81 15.70
CA CYS A 148 4.54 -7.72 16.39
C CYS A 148 4.02 -8.07 17.80
N LYS A 149 4.45 -9.23 18.32
CA LYS A 149 4.04 -9.76 19.60
C LYS A 149 4.24 -8.76 20.76
N TYR A 150 5.37 -8.05 20.77
CA TYR A 150 5.66 -7.05 21.81
C TYR A 150 4.62 -5.91 21.82
N MET A 151 4.20 -5.44 20.65
CA MET A 151 3.18 -4.38 20.55
C MET A 151 1.83 -4.87 21.06
N VAL A 152 1.43 -6.09 20.67
CA VAL A 152 0.16 -6.70 21.06
C VAL A 152 0.10 -6.97 22.56
N GLU A 153 1.16 -7.55 23.15
CA GLU A 153 1.23 -7.87 24.60
C GLU A 153 1.25 -6.62 25.49
N ASN A 154 1.72 -5.49 24.98
CA ASN A 154 1.73 -4.20 25.68
C ASN A 154 0.56 -3.29 25.35
N SER A 155 -0.45 -3.80 24.62
CA SER A 155 -1.69 -3.10 24.32
C SER A 155 -2.85 -3.74 25.11
N ASN A 156 -3.71 -2.90 25.68
CA ASN A 156 -4.91 -3.35 26.39
C ASN A 156 -6.11 -3.56 25.46
N ASN A 157 -5.88 -3.75 24.17
CA ASN A 157 -6.96 -3.78 23.20
C ASN A 157 -6.93 -5.01 22.28
N SER A 158 -8.06 -5.27 21.68
CA SER A 158 -8.32 -6.39 20.78
C SER A 158 -8.11 -6.01 19.30
N TYR A 159 -7.17 -5.10 18.99
CA TYR A 159 -7.00 -4.52 17.66
C TYR A 159 -6.95 -5.57 16.53
N LEU A 160 -6.08 -6.57 16.63
CA LEU A 160 -5.99 -7.62 15.62
C LEU A 160 -7.28 -8.43 15.53
N ALA A 161 -7.92 -8.73 16.68
CA ALA A 161 -9.19 -9.45 16.70
C ALA A 161 -10.36 -8.64 16.10
N GLU A 162 -10.26 -7.32 16.07
CA GLU A 162 -11.24 -6.48 15.36
C GLU A 162 -10.95 -6.42 13.86
N LEU A 163 -9.67 -6.39 13.44
CA LEU A 163 -9.32 -6.48 12.03
C LEU A 163 -9.70 -7.83 11.40
N ASP A 164 -9.55 -8.92 12.13
CA ASP A 164 -9.95 -10.27 11.69
C ASP A 164 -11.46 -10.40 11.37
N LYS A 165 -12.26 -9.39 11.72
CA LYS A 165 -13.70 -9.35 11.41
C LYS A 165 -14.02 -8.57 10.13
N VAL A 166 -13.03 -8.03 9.45
CA VAL A 166 -13.19 -7.40 8.13
C VAL A 166 -13.21 -8.53 7.10
N ASP A 167 -14.36 -8.73 6.45
CA ASP A 167 -14.58 -9.74 5.41
C ASP A 167 -14.30 -9.19 4.01
#